data_c756add3175144fffbbb1ad6494210d6
#
_entry.id   c756add3175144fffbbb1ad6494210d6
#
_cell.length_a   1.000
_cell.length_b   1.000
_cell.length_c   1.000
_cell.angle_alpha   90.00
_cell.angle_beta   90.00
_cell.angle_gamma   90.00
#
_symmetry.space_group_name_H-M   'P 1'
#
loop_
_entity.id
_entity.type
_entity.pdbx_description
1 polymer ?
#
loop_
_entity_poly.entity_id
_entity_poly.type
_entity_poly.pdbx_seq_one_letter_code
_entity_poly.pdbx_strand_id
1 'polypeptide(L)'
;GKRIAVLSAPGDRRDEDIRKVAEIASEHFDVFICKADDHRRGRDDDEVPKIMKSALLGKGINKENIQVIPDEQDAINTSLKIAEEDDCVLILGDEITRSWKQIIHFESKTNIPAEKSTSFETPDTGLEETPFTIEEGQKLIQDERGVRLAKEESD
;
A
#
# COMPACT_ATOMS: atom_id res chain seq x y z
N GLY A 1 -2.51 4.87 18.03
CA GLY A 1 -1.94 3.70 17.36
C GLY A 1 -0.62 4.01 16.69
N LYS A 2 0.11 3.00 16.31
CA LYS A 2 1.35 3.10 15.53
C LYS A 2 1.03 3.46 14.08
N ARG A 3 1.97 4.09 13.41
CA ARG A 3 1.91 4.38 11.98
C ARG A 3 2.91 3.48 11.27
N ILE A 4 2.41 2.54 10.48
CA ILE A 4 3.19 1.52 9.79
C ILE A 4 3.23 1.88 8.29
N ALA A 5 4.41 1.91 7.68
CA ALA A 5 4.57 2.19 6.25
C ALA A 5 5.21 1.01 5.52
N VAL A 6 4.51 0.50 4.50
CA VAL A 6 5.07 -0.42 3.50
C VAL A 6 5.54 0.42 2.33
N LEU A 7 6.85 0.62 2.23
CA LEU A 7 7.50 1.51 1.28
C LEU A 7 8.05 0.76 0.08
N SER A 8 7.87 1.33 -1.09
CA SER A 8 8.54 0.92 -2.32
C SER A 8 8.82 2.12 -3.23
N ALA A 9 9.60 1.89 -4.26
CA ALA A 9 9.78 2.82 -5.36
C ALA A 9 10.08 2.05 -6.66
N PRO A 10 9.67 2.58 -7.82
CA PRO A 10 10.00 1.99 -9.10
C PRO A 10 11.51 1.85 -9.30
N GLY A 11 11.96 0.69 -9.82
CA GLY A 11 13.38 0.38 -9.97
C GLY A 11 14.14 1.28 -10.96
N ASP A 12 13.44 1.98 -11.86
CA ASP A 12 14.03 2.95 -12.80
C ASP A 12 14.28 4.34 -12.19
N ARG A 13 13.92 4.55 -10.93
CA ARG A 13 14.22 5.80 -10.22
C ARG A 13 15.68 5.84 -9.81
N ARG A 14 16.24 7.08 -9.73
CA ARG A 14 17.59 7.31 -9.21
C ARG A 14 17.64 6.96 -7.71
N ASP A 15 18.79 6.53 -7.25
CA ASP A 15 19.00 6.19 -5.83
C ASP A 15 18.63 7.35 -4.89
N GLU A 16 18.91 8.59 -5.29
CA GLU A 16 18.57 9.77 -4.51
C GLU A 16 17.07 10.00 -4.39
N ASP A 17 16.28 9.67 -5.43
CA ASP A 17 14.83 9.76 -5.40
C ASP A 17 14.23 8.66 -4.51
N ILE A 18 14.80 7.45 -4.57
CA ILE A 18 14.42 6.34 -3.69
C ILE A 18 14.70 6.67 -2.22
N ARG A 19 15.88 7.24 -1.93
CA ARG A 19 16.23 7.71 -0.58
C ARG A 19 15.25 8.76 -0.10
N LYS A 20 14.88 9.71 -0.96
CA LYS A 20 13.96 10.79 -0.62
C LYS A 20 12.61 10.31 -0.15
N VAL A 21 12.07 9.25 -0.76
CA VAL A 21 10.80 8.62 -0.31
C VAL A 21 10.93 8.14 1.14
N ALA A 22 12.00 7.42 1.45
CA ALA A 22 12.24 6.91 2.80
C ALA A 22 12.49 8.03 3.83
N GLU A 23 13.23 9.07 3.44
CA GLU A 23 13.51 10.24 4.29
C GLU A 23 12.23 10.97 4.67
N ILE A 24 11.34 11.21 3.70
CA ILE A 24 10.04 11.85 3.96
C ILE A 24 9.20 10.96 4.89
N ALA A 25 9.12 9.67 4.60
CA ALA A 25 8.37 8.74 5.41
C ALA A 25 8.88 8.69 6.87
N SER A 26 10.19 8.84 7.08
CA SER A 26 10.80 8.79 8.42
C SER A 26 10.25 9.83 9.40
N GLU A 27 9.69 10.92 8.90
CA GLU A 27 9.12 11.99 9.73
C GLU A 27 7.66 11.72 10.15
N HIS A 28 7.01 10.75 9.51
CA HIS A 28 5.56 10.53 9.65
C HIS A 28 5.17 9.14 10.15
N PHE A 29 6.07 8.17 10.10
CA PHE A 29 5.79 6.78 10.46
C PHE A 29 6.72 6.26 11.54
N ASP A 30 6.29 5.20 12.22
CA ASP A 30 6.98 4.62 13.36
C ASP A 30 7.63 3.28 13.03
N VAL A 31 7.03 2.51 12.11
CA VAL A 31 7.50 1.19 11.65
C VAL A 31 7.52 1.16 10.13
N PHE A 32 8.57 0.56 9.58
CA PHE A 32 8.83 0.54 8.14
C PHE A 32 9.06 -0.88 7.64
N ILE A 33 8.40 -1.21 6.53
CA ILE A 33 8.66 -2.42 5.74
C ILE A 33 9.07 -1.96 4.35
N CYS A 34 10.32 -2.18 3.98
CA CYS A 34 10.85 -1.79 2.68
C CYS A 34 10.74 -2.97 1.73
N LYS A 35 10.01 -2.80 0.63
CA LYS A 35 9.81 -3.80 -0.41
C LYS A 35 10.28 -3.31 -1.78
N ALA A 36 10.37 -4.22 -2.72
CA ALA A 36 10.57 -3.90 -4.13
C ALA A 36 9.24 -3.93 -4.89
N ASP A 37 9.19 -3.27 -6.03
CA ASP A 37 8.12 -3.46 -7.00
C ASP A 37 8.32 -4.77 -7.76
N ASP A 38 7.25 -5.36 -8.30
CA ASP A 38 7.33 -6.61 -9.07
C ASP A 38 8.20 -6.44 -10.32
N HIS A 39 8.12 -5.28 -10.96
CA HIS A 39 8.97 -4.91 -12.09
C HIS A 39 10.28 -4.27 -11.60
N ARG A 40 11.34 -5.08 -11.47
CA ARG A 40 12.65 -4.66 -10.93
C ARG A 40 13.39 -3.66 -11.82
N ARG A 41 13.06 -3.59 -13.11
CA ARG A 41 13.66 -2.67 -14.09
C ARG A 41 15.20 -2.70 -14.10
N GLY A 42 15.76 -3.91 -14.01
CA GLY A 42 17.22 -4.15 -14.04
C GLY A 42 17.92 -4.08 -12.69
N ARG A 43 17.21 -3.89 -11.59
CA ARG A 43 17.76 -3.96 -10.23
C ARG A 43 17.57 -5.33 -9.61
N ASP A 44 18.43 -5.67 -8.66
CA ASP A 44 18.28 -6.87 -7.84
C ASP A 44 17.06 -6.76 -6.91
N ASP A 45 16.51 -7.89 -6.46
CA ASP A 45 15.27 -7.96 -5.68
C ASP A 45 15.33 -7.16 -4.38
N ASP A 46 16.49 -7.04 -3.77
CA ASP A 46 16.67 -6.37 -2.48
C ASP A 46 17.35 -4.99 -2.58
N GLU A 47 17.68 -4.53 -3.78
CA GLU A 47 18.44 -3.29 -3.99
C GLU A 47 17.63 -2.05 -3.54
N VAL A 48 16.42 -1.87 -4.05
CA VAL A 48 15.56 -0.73 -3.67
C VAL A 48 15.25 -0.74 -2.17
N PRO A 49 14.79 -1.86 -1.57
CA PRO A 49 14.54 -1.88 -0.13
C PRO A 49 15.77 -1.65 0.73
N LYS A 50 16.96 -2.05 0.30
CA LYS A 50 18.21 -1.75 1.01
C LYS A 50 18.59 -0.27 0.96
N ILE A 51 18.37 0.40 -0.17
CA ILE A 51 18.56 1.86 -0.29
C ILE A 51 17.64 2.58 0.68
N MET A 52 16.36 2.21 0.74
CA MET A 52 15.39 2.78 1.67
C MET A 52 15.78 2.56 3.12
N LYS A 53 16.16 1.33 3.48
CA LYS A 53 16.64 1.01 4.83
C LYS A 53 17.83 1.87 5.24
N SER A 54 18.81 2.02 4.34
CA SER A 54 19.99 2.86 4.58
C SER A 54 19.60 4.32 4.86
N ALA A 55 18.65 4.86 4.09
CA ALA A 55 18.14 6.21 4.27
C ALA A 55 17.41 6.39 5.61
N LEU A 56 16.56 5.43 6.00
CA LEU A 56 15.86 5.44 7.29
C LEU A 56 16.84 5.40 8.47
N LEU A 57 17.86 4.53 8.40
CA LEU A 57 18.93 4.48 9.42
C LEU A 57 19.69 5.82 9.50
N GLY A 58 19.96 6.45 8.35
CA GLY A 58 20.59 7.78 8.28
C GLY A 58 19.74 8.88 8.92
N LYS A 59 18.43 8.72 8.97
CA LYS A 59 17.48 9.61 9.67
C LYS A 59 17.31 9.29 11.15
N GLY A 60 18.02 8.30 11.68
CA GLY A 60 17.98 7.92 13.08
C GLY A 60 16.85 6.96 13.46
N ILE A 61 16.18 6.36 12.49
CA ILE A 61 15.18 5.32 12.78
C ILE A 61 15.90 4.07 13.30
N ASN A 62 15.39 3.50 14.38
CA ASN A 62 15.95 2.30 14.99
C ASN A 62 15.84 1.11 14.04
N LYS A 63 16.91 0.32 13.93
CA LYS A 63 16.99 -0.88 13.08
C LYS A 63 15.84 -1.86 13.34
N GLU A 64 15.38 -1.96 14.57
CA GLU A 64 14.29 -2.84 14.99
C GLU A 64 12.94 -2.46 14.38
N ASN A 65 12.78 -1.19 14.00
CA ASN A 65 11.58 -0.66 13.37
C ASN A 65 11.63 -0.72 11.84
N ILE A 66 12.69 -1.32 11.27
CA ILE A 66 12.87 -1.40 9.81
C ILE A 66 13.03 -2.85 9.39
N GLN A 67 12.12 -3.34 8.56
CA GLN A 67 12.19 -4.65 7.93
C GLN A 67 12.44 -4.52 6.44
N VAL A 68 13.19 -5.46 5.86
CA VAL A 68 13.39 -5.59 4.41
C VAL A 68 12.70 -6.87 3.98
N ILE A 69 11.62 -6.73 3.24
CA ILE A 69 10.83 -7.84 2.69
C ILE A 69 10.59 -7.52 1.22
N PRO A 70 11.43 -8.04 0.30
CA PRO A 70 11.37 -7.66 -1.12
C PRO A 70 10.05 -7.99 -1.81
N ASP A 71 9.41 -9.11 -1.46
CA ASP A 71 8.13 -9.52 -2.02
C ASP A 71 6.97 -8.66 -1.51
N GLU A 72 6.13 -8.14 -2.42
CA GLU A 72 5.02 -7.25 -2.08
C GLU A 72 3.96 -7.94 -1.22
N GLN A 73 3.58 -9.17 -1.56
CA GLN A 73 2.53 -9.88 -0.83
C GLN A 73 2.98 -10.23 0.58
N ASP A 74 4.24 -10.64 0.75
CA ASP A 74 4.82 -10.93 2.07
C ASP A 74 4.97 -9.65 2.91
N ALA A 75 5.35 -8.54 2.30
CA ALA A 75 5.46 -7.25 2.97
C ALA A 75 4.08 -6.77 3.48
N ILE A 76 3.06 -6.84 2.64
CA ILE A 76 1.68 -6.50 3.02
C ILE A 76 1.18 -7.43 4.12
N ASN A 77 1.35 -8.74 3.96
CA ASN A 77 0.91 -9.72 4.96
C ASN A 77 1.59 -9.48 6.32
N THR A 78 2.87 -9.14 6.32
CA THR A 78 3.60 -8.80 7.54
C THR A 78 3.05 -7.53 8.18
N SER A 79 2.79 -6.48 7.40
CA SER A 79 2.22 -5.23 7.92
C SER A 79 0.86 -5.43 8.57
N LEU A 80 -0.01 -6.24 7.96
CA LEU A 80 -1.33 -6.56 8.49
C LEU A 80 -1.27 -7.42 9.76
N LYS A 81 -0.28 -8.31 9.88
CA LYS A 81 -0.09 -9.15 11.07
C LYS A 81 0.43 -8.40 12.29
N ILE A 82 1.25 -7.37 12.08
CA ILE A 82 1.82 -6.57 13.17
C ILE A 82 0.95 -5.39 13.57
N ALA A 83 -0.02 -5.02 12.74
CA ALA A 83 -0.97 -3.97 13.04
C ALA A 83 -1.94 -4.41 14.14
N GLU A 84 -2.22 -3.50 15.06
CA GLU A 84 -3.15 -3.65 16.15
C GLU A 84 -4.32 -2.67 15.98
N GLU A 85 -5.30 -2.75 16.88
CA GLU A 85 -6.43 -1.80 16.89
C GLU A 85 -5.90 -0.36 17.03
N ASP A 86 -6.50 0.56 16.29
CA ASP A 86 -6.11 1.97 16.19
C ASP A 86 -4.77 2.27 15.47
N ASP A 87 -4.11 1.26 14.91
CA ASP A 87 -2.93 1.47 14.08
C ASP A 87 -3.32 1.94 12.66
N CYS A 88 -2.45 2.74 12.05
CA CYS A 88 -2.58 3.17 10.66
C CYS A 88 -1.55 2.44 9.80
N VAL A 89 -1.98 1.80 8.72
CA VAL A 89 -1.09 1.13 7.76
C VAL A 89 -1.16 1.81 6.40
N LEU A 90 -0.06 2.40 5.96
CA LEU A 90 0.12 2.90 4.59
C LEU A 90 0.82 1.84 3.75
N ILE A 91 0.27 1.53 2.60
CA ILE A 91 0.86 0.58 1.65
C ILE A 91 1.08 1.25 0.31
N LEU A 92 2.34 1.37 -0.12
CA LEU A 92 2.69 1.74 -1.48
C LEU A 92 2.71 0.47 -2.34
N GLY A 93 1.56 0.15 -2.94
CA GLY A 93 1.38 -1.05 -3.76
C GLY A 93 1.78 -0.82 -5.21
N ASP A 94 2.39 -1.81 -5.85
CA ASP A 94 2.67 -1.85 -7.28
C ASP A 94 1.48 -2.48 -8.04
N GLU A 95 1.07 -3.69 -7.63
CA GLU A 95 -0.11 -4.38 -8.16
C GLU A 95 -1.36 -4.09 -7.30
N ILE A 96 -2.00 -2.96 -7.55
CA ILE A 96 -3.06 -2.41 -6.69
C ILE A 96 -4.24 -3.38 -6.52
N THR A 97 -4.70 -4.02 -7.59
CA THR A 97 -5.84 -4.95 -7.52
C THR A 97 -5.52 -6.18 -6.65
N ARG A 98 -4.33 -6.75 -6.79
CA ARG A 98 -3.86 -7.88 -5.99
C ARG A 98 -3.73 -7.48 -4.51
N SER A 99 -3.08 -6.36 -4.25
CA SER A 99 -2.86 -5.83 -2.90
C SER A 99 -4.18 -5.52 -2.21
N TRP A 100 -5.13 -4.91 -2.91
CA TRP A 100 -6.46 -4.64 -2.39
C TRP A 100 -7.21 -5.92 -2.00
N LYS A 101 -7.21 -6.93 -2.87
CA LYS A 101 -7.83 -8.23 -2.56
C LYS A 101 -7.19 -8.88 -1.33
N GLN A 102 -5.87 -8.80 -1.21
CA GLN A 102 -5.16 -9.34 -0.06
C GLN A 102 -5.57 -8.64 1.24
N ILE A 103 -5.75 -7.32 1.22
CA ILE A 103 -6.15 -6.54 2.39
C ILE A 103 -7.58 -6.89 2.82
N ILE A 104 -8.54 -6.86 1.90
CA ILE A 104 -9.95 -7.10 2.24
C ILE A 104 -10.25 -8.55 2.66
N HIS A 105 -9.44 -9.51 2.23
CA HIS A 105 -9.56 -10.91 2.62
C HIS A 105 -8.62 -11.32 3.75
N PHE A 106 -7.91 -10.37 4.37
CA PHE A 106 -7.05 -10.66 5.50
C PHE A 106 -7.87 -11.03 6.72
N GLU A 107 -7.66 -12.26 7.23
CA GLU A 107 -8.27 -12.73 8.47
C GLU A 107 -7.30 -12.47 9.62
N SER A 108 -7.64 -11.53 10.49
CA SER A 108 -6.91 -11.34 11.75
C SER A 108 -7.10 -12.56 12.64
N LYS A 109 -6.02 -13.04 13.26
CA LYS A 109 -6.10 -14.13 14.26
C LYS A 109 -6.76 -13.70 15.56
N THR A 110 -7.04 -12.44 15.74
CA THR A 110 -7.84 -11.93 16.84
C THR A 110 -9.30 -12.18 16.51
N ASN A 111 -9.91 -13.15 17.19
CA ASN A 111 -11.36 -13.31 17.25
C ASN A 111 -11.95 -12.03 17.88
N ILE A 112 -12.18 -11.01 17.07
CA ILE A 112 -13.11 -9.96 17.43
C ILE A 112 -14.48 -10.53 17.10
N PRO A 113 -15.39 -10.71 18.10
CA PRO A 113 -16.76 -11.09 17.81
C PRO A 113 -17.31 -10.08 16.79
N ALA A 114 -18.01 -10.59 15.78
CA ALA A 114 -18.63 -9.78 14.72
C ALA A 114 -19.81 -8.93 15.25
N GLU A 115 -19.60 -8.21 16.35
CA GLU A 115 -20.54 -7.26 16.92
C GLU A 115 -19.82 -5.93 17.13
N LYS A 116 -19.70 -5.22 16.05
CA LYS A 116 -19.73 -3.76 15.87
C LYS A 116 -19.07 -3.41 14.55
N SER A 117 -19.75 -3.74 13.46
CA SER A 117 -19.63 -2.88 12.29
C SER A 117 -20.25 -1.53 12.74
N THR A 118 -19.43 -0.64 13.23
CA THR A 118 -19.78 0.77 13.25
C THR A 118 -19.93 1.13 11.77
N SER A 119 -21.17 1.14 11.30
CA SER A 119 -21.52 1.86 10.10
C SER A 119 -20.95 3.26 10.27
N PHE A 120 -19.94 3.61 9.48
CA PHE A 120 -19.60 5.00 9.28
C PHE A 120 -20.88 5.62 8.71
N GLU A 121 -21.59 6.37 9.54
CA GLU A 121 -22.59 7.28 9.05
C GLU A 121 -21.84 8.33 8.23
N THR A 122 -21.81 8.13 6.90
CA THR A 122 -21.45 9.21 6.00
C THR A 122 -22.42 10.35 6.24
N PRO A 123 -21.94 11.58 6.42
CA PRO A 123 -22.84 12.72 6.54
C PRO A 123 -23.74 12.70 5.31
N ASP A 124 -25.05 12.73 5.54
CA ASP A 124 -26.10 12.77 4.54
C ASP A 124 -25.85 13.94 3.57
N THR A 125 -25.17 13.66 2.46
CA THR A 125 -24.96 14.64 1.38
C THR A 125 -26.02 14.53 0.29
N GLY A 126 -27.13 13.79 0.55
CA GLY A 126 -28.28 13.75 -0.36
C GLY A 126 -28.00 13.21 -1.76
N LEU A 127 -26.87 12.54 -1.95
CA LEU A 127 -26.56 11.82 -3.19
C LEU A 127 -26.98 10.37 -2.99
N GLU A 128 -27.98 9.92 -3.74
CA GLU A 128 -28.35 8.52 -3.81
C GLU A 128 -27.12 7.70 -4.23
N GLU A 129 -26.57 6.90 -3.30
CA GLU A 129 -25.54 5.92 -3.61
C GLU A 129 -26.18 4.82 -4.47
N THR A 130 -26.15 4.98 -5.77
CA THR A 130 -26.33 3.85 -6.68
C THR A 130 -25.09 2.99 -6.57
N PRO A 131 -25.20 1.68 -6.26
CA PRO A 131 -24.02 0.81 -6.23
C PRO A 131 -23.34 0.86 -7.59
N PHE A 132 -22.05 1.19 -7.59
CA PHE A 132 -21.26 1.27 -8.79
C PHE A 132 -21.12 -0.14 -9.40
N THR A 133 -21.90 -0.42 -10.42
CA THR A 133 -21.89 -1.68 -11.14
C THR A 133 -21.22 -1.44 -12.49
N ILE A 134 -20.15 -2.17 -12.77
CA ILE A 134 -19.55 -2.19 -14.11
C ILE A 134 -20.41 -3.11 -14.96
N GLU A 135 -21.08 -2.57 -15.97
CA GLU A 135 -21.86 -3.34 -16.91
C GLU A 135 -20.97 -4.11 -17.89
N GLU A 136 -21.48 -5.23 -18.41
CA GLU A 136 -20.80 -6.03 -19.41
C GLU A 136 -20.47 -5.17 -20.65
N GLY A 137 -19.18 -5.13 -21.07
CA GLY A 137 -18.71 -4.26 -22.16
C GLY A 137 -18.15 -2.89 -21.71
N GLN A 138 -17.97 -2.68 -20.41
CA GLN A 138 -17.29 -1.49 -19.88
C GLN A 138 -15.95 -1.88 -19.23
N LYS A 139 -14.93 -1.04 -19.41
CA LYS A 139 -13.65 -1.19 -18.72
C LYS A 139 -13.21 0.10 -18.06
N LEU A 140 -12.47 -0.03 -16.97
CA LEU A 140 -11.82 1.10 -16.33
C LEU A 140 -10.54 1.45 -17.07
N ILE A 141 -10.42 2.70 -17.49
CA ILE A 141 -9.19 3.26 -18.08
C ILE A 141 -8.62 4.27 -17.09
N GLN A 142 -7.35 4.14 -16.79
CA GLN A 142 -6.60 5.10 -16.00
C GLN A 142 -5.75 5.95 -16.95
N ASP A 143 -5.94 7.26 -16.89
CA ASP A 143 -5.14 8.24 -17.62
C ASP A 143 -4.64 9.34 -16.66
N GLU A 144 -3.93 10.32 -17.19
CA GLU A 144 -3.38 11.45 -16.42
C GLU A 144 -4.45 12.27 -15.67
N ARG A 145 -5.73 12.08 -15.99
CA ARG A 145 -6.89 12.77 -15.39
C ARG A 145 -7.63 11.94 -14.36
N GLY A 146 -7.13 10.71 -14.07
CA GLY A 146 -7.74 9.79 -13.14
C GLY A 146 -8.36 8.53 -13.78
N VAL A 147 -9.23 7.87 -13.04
CA VAL A 147 -9.91 6.64 -13.50
C VAL A 147 -11.27 6.98 -14.09
N ARG A 148 -11.56 6.49 -15.30
CA ARG A 148 -12.86 6.65 -15.96
C ARG A 148 -13.35 5.35 -16.57
N LEU A 149 -14.67 5.25 -16.72
CA LEU A 149 -15.31 4.17 -17.47
C LEU A 149 -15.26 4.47 -18.98
N ALA A 150 -14.85 3.48 -19.75
CA ALA A 150 -14.93 3.52 -21.21
C ALA A 150 -15.69 2.29 -21.71
N LYS A 151 -16.44 2.46 -22.81
CA LYS A 151 -17.04 1.33 -23.52
C LYS A 151 -15.96 0.58 -24.29
N GLU A 152 -16.02 -0.73 -24.25
CA GLU A 152 -15.25 -1.56 -25.17
C GLU A 152 -15.80 -1.33 -26.59
N GLU A 153 -14.99 -0.77 -27.48
CA GLU A 153 -15.33 -0.74 -28.89
C GLU A 153 -15.18 -2.16 -29.41
N SER A 154 -16.30 -2.76 -29.77
CA SER A 154 -16.30 -4.02 -30.54
C SER A 154 -15.87 -3.70 -31.95
N ASP A 155 -14.78 -4.28 -32.39
CA ASP A 155 -14.39 -4.34 -33.81
C ASP A 155 -15.44 -5.08 -34.65
#